data_5335620eaf12eeb3d0a15ab818f3c02f
#
_entry.id   5335620eaf12eeb3d0a15ab818f3c02f
#
_cell.length_a   1.000
_cell.length_b   1.000
_cell.length_c   1.000
_cell.angle_alpha   90.00
_cell.angle_beta   90.00
_cell.angle_gamma   90.00
#
_symmetry.space_group_name_H-M   'P 1'
#
loop_
_entity.id
_entity.type
_entity.pdbx_description
1 polymer ?
#
loop_
_entity_poly.entity_id
_entity_poly.type
_entity_poly.pdbx_seq_one_letter_code
_entity_poly.pdbx_strand_id
1 'polypeptide(L)'
;MLFRSLGSGRTVVYIYPMTGRPGVDLPEGWDDIPGARGCTPESCAFRNLYADLQAAGVARVFGLSSQPTGHQAEAVDRLHLPFAVLSDEHLALVGALGLPTFTVDGMTLYRRLTMIITDGVIEHVFYPIFPPDQHAQEVLDWLRAN
;
A
#
# COMPACT_ATOMS: atom_id res chain seq x y z
N MET A 1 20.51 -0.95 1.22
CA MET A 1 19.21 -1.50 1.61
C MET A 1 18.11 -0.55 1.23
N LEU A 2 17.04 -1.09 0.70
CA LEU A 2 15.93 -0.33 0.12
C LEU A 2 15.29 0.67 1.10
N PHE A 3 15.24 0.33 2.39
CA PHE A 3 14.52 1.13 3.38
C PHE A 3 15.39 2.07 4.21
N ARG A 4 16.69 2.12 3.99
CA ARG A 4 17.58 3.04 4.73
C ARG A 4 17.23 4.50 4.47
N SER A 5 16.76 4.83 3.30
CA SER A 5 16.38 6.19 2.91
C SER A 5 15.09 6.67 3.59
N LEU A 6 14.36 5.80 4.28
CA LEU A 6 13.13 6.19 5.00
C LEU A 6 13.40 6.94 6.30
N GLY A 7 14.65 6.94 6.79
CA GLY A 7 15.01 7.64 8.02
C GLY A 7 14.63 6.87 9.28
N SER A 8 14.65 7.57 10.41
CA SER A 8 14.32 6.99 11.71
C SER A 8 12.81 6.95 11.97
N GLY A 9 12.39 6.12 12.93
CA GLY A 9 11.01 5.99 13.34
C GLY A 9 10.24 4.93 12.55
N ARG A 10 8.95 4.82 12.83
CA ARG A 10 8.07 3.86 12.15
C ARG A 10 7.52 4.43 10.86
N THR A 11 7.62 3.64 9.80
CA THR A 11 7.00 3.92 8.50
C THR A 11 6.03 2.80 8.20
N VAL A 12 4.81 3.16 7.79
CA VAL A 12 3.81 2.21 7.27
C VAL A 12 3.88 2.27 5.76
N VAL A 13 4.10 1.13 5.11
CA VAL A 13 4.04 1.00 3.66
C VAL A 13 2.95 0.00 3.33
N TYR A 14 1.82 0.46 2.81
CA TYR A 14 0.76 -0.42 2.34
C TYR A 14 0.92 -0.65 0.84
N ILE A 15 1.09 -1.90 0.47
CA ILE A 15 1.30 -2.34 -0.92
C ILE A 15 -0.01 -2.89 -1.44
N TYR A 16 -0.39 -2.49 -2.64
CA TYR A 16 -1.67 -2.87 -3.22
C TYR A 16 -1.53 -3.14 -4.72
N PRO A 17 -2.47 -3.92 -5.32
CA PRO A 17 -2.36 -4.27 -6.75
C PRO A 17 -2.44 -3.07 -7.68
N MET A 18 -3.55 -2.35 -7.67
CA MET A 18 -3.72 -1.14 -8.48
C MET A 18 -4.96 -0.37 -8.09
N THR A 19 -4.89 0.95 -8.20
CA THR A 19 -6.08 1.81 -8.16
C THR A 19 -6.64 1.97 -9.56
N GLY A 20 -7.97 2.05 -9.67
CA GLY A 20 -8.61 2.39 -10.92
C GLY A 20 -8.55 3.89 -11.21
N ARG A 21 -8.98 4.28 -12.41
CA ARG A 21 -9.19 5.67 -12.81
C ARG A 21 -10.60 5.86 -13.30
N PRO A 22 -11.22 7.04 -13.09
CA PRO A 22 -12.54 7.32 -13.66
C PRO A 22 -12.52 7.16 -15.18
N GLY A 23 -13.52 6.45 -15.72
CA GLY A 23 -13.66 6.23 -17.15
C GLY A 23 -12.75 5.15 -17.74
N VAL A 24 -11.95 4.48 -16.93
CA VAL A 24 -11.10 3.37 -17.36
C VAL A 24 -11.61 2.07 -16.73
N ASP A 25 -11.86 1.06 -17.57
CA ASP A 25 -12.33 -0.24 -17.09
C ASP A 25 -11.21 -0.98 -16.36
N LEU A 26 -11.59 -1.73 -15.31
CA LEU A 26 -10.68 -2.64 -14.63
C LEU A 26 -10.39 -3.85 -15.54
N PRO A 27 -9.26 -4.55 -15.33
CA PRO A 27 -8.95 -5.75 -16.08
C PRO A 27 -10.07 -6.79 -16.00
N GLU A 28 -10.29 -7.52 -17.09
CA GLU A 28 -11.28 -8.59 -17.13
C GLU A 28 -10.97 -9.63 -16.04
N GLY A 29 -12.03 -10.06 -15.32
CA GLY A 29 -11.90 -11.03 -14.24
C GLY A 29 -11.35 -10.43 -12.93
N TRP A 30 -11.22 -9.11 -12.85
CA TRP A 30 -10.66 -8.44 -11.67
C TRP A 30 -11.36 -8.82 -10.37
N ASP A 31 -12.69 -8.83 -10.38
CA ASP A 31 -13.48 -9.14 -9.18
C ASP A 31 -13.38 -10.62 -8.76
N ASP A 32 -12.94 -11.50 -9.65
CA ASP A 32 -12.75 -12.93 -9.36
C ASP A 32 -11.38 -13.23 -8.74
N ILE A 33 -10.46 -12.26 -8.73
CA ILE A 33 -9.12 -12.44 -8.17
C ILE A 33 -9.17 -12.16 -6.67
N PRO A 34 -8.85 -13.15 -5.82
CA PRO A 34 -8.86 -12.95 -4.36
C PRO A 34 -7.94 -11.79 -3.94
N GLY A 35 -8.51 -10.83 -3.21
CA GLY A 35 -7.77 -9.71 -2.67
C GLY A 35 -7.43 -8.58 -3.64
N ALA A 36 -7.85 -8.66 -4.90
CA ALA A 36 -7.55 -7.61 -5.89
C ALA A 36 -8.39 -6.35 -5.68
N ARG A 37 -9.66 -6.51 -5.35
CA ARG A 37 -10.59 -5.39 -5.19
C ARG A 37 -10.36 -4.64 -3.89
N GLY A 38 -10.54 -3.32 -3.90
CA GLY A 38 -10.56 -2.51 -2.68
C GLY A 38 -9.37 -1.60 -2.45
N CYS A 39 -8.56 -1.35 -3.48
CA CYS A 39 -7.38 -0.47 -3.33
C CYS A 39 -7.76 0.98 -3.01
N THR A 40 -8.79 1.52 -3.67
CA THR A 40 -9.25 2.88 -3.38
C THR A 40 -9.86 3.00 -1.98
N PRO A 41 -10.78 2.12 -1.54
CA PRO A 41 -11.24 2.13 -0.15
C PRO A 41 -10.12 1.99 0.88
N GLU A 42 -9.11 1.16 0.61
CA GLU A 42 -7.97 1.02 1.49
C GLU A 42 -7.18 2.32 1.63
N SER A 43 -6.84 2.96 0.51
CA SER A 43 -6.13 4.25 0.51
C SER A 43 -6.92 5.33 1.23
N CYS A 44 -8.23 5.39 1.01
CA CYS A 44 -9.10 6.35 1.68
C CYS A 44 -9.17 6.09 3.19
N ALA A 45 -9.14 4.82 3.62
CA ALA A 45 -9.11 4.47 5.04
C ALA A 45 -7.80 4.94 5.70
N PHE A 46 -6.66 4.75 5.06
CA PHE A 46 -5.38 5.27 5.56
C PHE A 46 -5.39 6.81 5.60
N ARG A 47 -5.97 7.46 4.58
CA ARG A 47 -6.14 8.92 4.58
C ARG A 47 -6.93 9.37 5.79
N ASN A 48 -8.07 8.74 6.05
CA ASN A 48 -9.00 9.13 7.11
C ASN A 48 -8.40 8.91 8.50
N LEU A 49 -7.52 7.92 8.65
CA LEU A 49 -6.87 7.60 9.93
C LEU A 49 -5.46 8.16 10.05
N TYR A 50 -5.02 8.99 9.11
CA TYR A 50 -3.63 9.45 9.06
C TYR A 50 -3.21 10.19 10.35
N ALA A 51 -4.05 11.08 10.86
CA ALA A 51 -3.76 11.79 12.10
C ALA A 51 -3.67 10.84 13.30
N ASP A 52 -4.55 9.84 13.36
CA ASP A 52 -4.53 8.84 14.42
C ASP A 52 -3.27 7.97 14.35
N LEU A 53 -2.83 7.62 13.14
CA LEU A 53 -1.60 6.88 12.91
C LEU A 53 -0.39 7.67 13.41
N GLN A 54 -0.34 8.97 13.10
CA GLN A 54 0.72 9.84 13.58
C GLN A 54 0.72 9.93 15.10
N ALA A 55 -0.46 10.05 15.72
CA ALA A 55 -0.59 10.06 17.17
C ALA A 55 -0.15 8.73 17.80
N ALA A 56 -0.24 7.63 17.07
CA ALA A 56 0.23 6.32 17.52
C ALA A 56 1.75 6.10 17.30
N GLY A 57 2.47 7.12 16.84
CA GLY A 57 3.92 7.08 16.70
C GLY A 57 4.45 6.84 15.29
N VAL A 58 3.58 6.84 14.27
CA VAL A 58 4.03 6.67 12.89
C VAL A 58 4.61 7.98 12.35
N ALA A 59 5.84 7.90 11.86
CA ALA A 59 6.50 9.06 11.26
C ALA A 59 6.04 9.30 9.82
N ARG A 60 5.78 8.23 9.07
CA ARG A 60 5.43 8.33 7.64
C ARG A 60 4.48 7.19 7.24
N VAL A 61 3.62 7.49 6.26
CA VAL A 61 2.79 6.50 5.58
C VAL A 61 3.05 6.62 4.08
N PHE A 62 3.24 5.49 3.41
CA PHE A 62 3.33 5.46 1.96
C PHE A 62 2.42 4.36 1.42
N GLY A 63 1.71 4.67 0.34
CA GLY A 63 1.15 3.64 -0.53
C GLY A 63 2.21 3.21 -1.53
N LEU A 64 2.11 2.00 -2.07
CA LEU A 64 3.03 1.51 -3.08
C LEU A 64 2.32 0.51 -4.00
N SER A 65 2.52 0.66 -5.29
CA SER A 65 2.10 -0.32 -6.28
C SER A 65 3.07 -0.33 -7.45
N SER A 66 2.89 -1.26 -8.38
CA SER A 66 3.72 -1.32 -9.59
C SER A 66 3.27 -0.37 -10.69
N GLN A 67 2.30 0.49 -10.42
CA GLN A 67 1.83 1.47 -11.41
C GLN A 67 2.83 2.60 -11.57
N PRO A 68 2.89 3.24 -12.76
CA PRO A 68 3.83 4.33 -13.02
C PRO A 68 3.63 5.54 -12.11
N THR A 69 4.69 6.32 -11.93
CA THR A 69 4.68 7.52 -11.08
C THR A 69 3.56 8.50 -11.44
N GLY A 70 3.29 8.71 -12.73
CA GLY A 70 2.20 9.59 -13.15
C GLY A 70 0.83 9.11 -12.69
N HIS A 71 0.59 7.80 -12.71
CA HIS A 71 -0.64 7.21 -12.20
C HIS A 71 -0.76 7.43 -10.68
N GLN A 72 0.33 7.25 -9.95
CA GLN A 72 0.37 7.45 -8.50
C GLN A 72 0.08 8.91 -8.12
N ALA A 73 0.69 9.85 -8.83
CA ALA A 73 0.46 11.28 -8.60
C ALA A 73 -1.01 11.67 -8.85
N GLU A 74 -1.62 11.12 -9.89
CA GLU A 74 -3.05 11.34 -10.17
C GLU A 74 -3.92 10.81 -9.03
N ALA A 75 -3.65 9.61 -8.54
CA ALA A 75 -4.41 9.03 -7.44
C ALA A 75 -4.28 9.85 -6.14
N VAL A 76 -3.07 10.31 -5.83
CA VAL A 76 -2.84 11.16 -4.65
C VAL A 76 -3.68 12.43 -4.73
N ASP A 77 -3.68 13.08 -5.89
CA ASP A 77 -4.43 14.31 -6.11
C ASP A 77 -5.94 14.07 -6.04
N ARG A 78 -6.43 13.09 -6.79
CA ARG A 78 -7.87 12.78 -6.86
C ARG A 78 -8.45 12.34 -5.52
N LEU A 79 -7.71 11.54 -4.76
CA LEU A 79 -8.17 11.00 -3.48
C LEU A 79 -7.79 11.90 -2.29
N HIS A 80 -7.10 13.01 -2.53
CA HIS A 80 -6.64 13.93 -1.47
C HIS A 80 -5.83 13.20 -0.38
N LEU A 81 -4.88 12.37 -0.80
CA LEU A 81 -4.04 11.64 0.15
C LEU A 81 -3.01 12.59 0.78
N PRO A 82 -2.87 12.60 2.13
CA PRO A 82 -1.89 13.46 2.82
C PRO A 82 -0.49 12.88 2.81
N PHE A 83 -0.25 11.79 2.11
CA PHE A 83 1.02 11.09 2.00
C PHE A 83 1.30 10.72 0.55
N ALA A 84 2.55 10.38 0.24
CA ALA A 84 2.94 9.98 -1.10
C ALA A 84 2.59 8.52 -1.39
N VAL A 85 2.37 8.23 -2.66
CA VAL A 85 2.24 6.87 -3.17
C VAL A 85 3.45 6.60 -4.07
N LEU A 86 4.20 5.57 -3.72
CA LEU A 86 5.44 5.21 -4.40
C LEU A 86 5.16 4.29 -5.58
N SER A 87 5.99 4.40 -6.61
CA SER A 87 5.93 3.53 -7.78
C SER A 87 7.07 2.51 -7.72
N ASP A 88 6.74 1.24 -7.83
CA ASP A 88 7.71 0.16 -8.05
C ASP A 88 7.40 -0.49 -9.40
N GLU A 89 7.43 0.30 -10.45
CA GLU A 89 7.07 -0.10 -11.81
C GLU A 89 7.87 -1.31 -12.31
N HIS A 90 9.11 -1.43 -11.88
CA HIS A 90 9.99 -2.53 -12.28
C HIS A 90 10.00 -3.71 -11.30
N LEU A 91 9.11 -3.73 -10.32
CA LEU A 91 8.95 -4.83 -9.37
C LEU A 91 10.25 -5.15 -8.62
N ALA A 92 10.98 -4.11 -8.21
CA ALA A 92 12.26 -4.27 -7.51
C ALA A 92 12.12 -5.03 -6.19
N LEU A 93 10.99 -4.87 -5.50
CA LEU A 93 10.73 -5.56 -4.23
C LEU A 93 10.51 -7.07 -4.38
N VAL A 94 10.13 -7.55 -5.56
CA VAL A 94 10.06 -8.99 -5.82
C VAL A 94 11.45 -9.61 -5.66
N GLY A 95 12.45 -9.02 -6.31
CA GLY A 95 13.82 -9.50 -6.20
C GLY A 95 14.44 -9.29 -4.83
N ALA A 96 14.15 -8.16 -4.19
CA ALA A 96 14.76 -7.80 -2.90
C ALA A 96 14.13 -8.53 -1.72
N LEU A 97 12.81 -8.72 -1.72
CA LEU A 97 12.06 -9.24 -0.56
C LEU A 97 11.22 -10.48 -0.87
N GLY A 98 11.13 -10.90 -2.13
CA GLY A 98 10.29 -12.03 -2.52
C GLY A 98 8.79 -11.79 -2.32
N LEU A 99 8.32 -10.56 -2.49
CA LEU A 99 6.92 -10.22 -2.26
C LEU A 99 5.97 -10.97 -3.20
N PRO A 100 4.79 -11.36 -2.72
CA PRO A 100 3.83 -12.10 -3.53
C PRO A 100 3.22 -11.24 -4.63
N THR A 101 3.06 -11.84 -5.81
CA THR A 101 2.48 -11.19 -6.98
C THR A 101 1.41 -12.07 -7.62
N PHE A 102 0.67 -11.50 -8.55
CA PHE A 102 -0.21 -12.25 -9.45
C PHE A 102 -0.22 -11.58 -10.81
N THR A 103 -0.65 -12.33 -11.81
CA THR A 103 -0.70 -11.83 -13.20
C THR A 103 -2.16 -11.71 -13.65
N VAL A 104 -2.50 -10.58 -14.24
CA VAL A 104 -3.81 -10.32 -14.81
C VAL A 104 -3.65 -9.45 -16.04
N ASP A 105 -4.31 -9.82 -17.13
CA ASP A 105 -4.31 -9.05 -18.39
C ASP A 105 -2.89 -8.70 -18.86
N GLY A 106 -1.96 -9.64 -18.74
CA GLY A 106 -0.55 -9.45 -19.10
C GLY A 106 0.27 -8.62 -18.13
N MET A 107 -0.31 -8.15 -17.05
CA MET A 107 0.38 -7.34 -16.05
C MET A 107 0.73 -8.18 -14.82
N THR A 108 1.91 -7.97 -14.26
CA THR A 108 2.30 -8.52 -12.95
C THR A 108 2.08 -7.46 -11.88
N LEU A 109 1.23 -7.78 -10.92
CA LEU A 109 0.83 -6.85 -9.86
C LEU A 109 1.16 -7.44 -8.49
N TYR A 110 1.41 -6.57 -7.51
CA TYR A 110 1.60 -7.01 -6.13
C TYR A 110 0.27 -7.49 -5.52
N ARG A 111 0.35 -8.54 -4.73
CA ARG A 111 -0.73 -8.86 -3.81
C ARG A 111 -0.74 -7.84 -2.68
N ARG A 112 -1.89 -7.67 -2.06
CA ARG A 112 -2.06 -6.69 -0.98
C ARG A 112 -1.28 -7.13 0.26
N LEU A 113 -0.40 -6.24 0.75
CA LEU A 113 0.48 -6.52 1.88
C LEU A 113 0.89 -5.19 2.52
N THR A 114 0.99 -5.14 3.85
CA THR A 114 1.47 -3.95 4.54
C THR A 114 2.67 -4.29 5.40
N MET A 115 3.68 -3.41 5.39
CA MET A 115 4.86 -3.54 6.23
C MET A 115 4.94 -2.38 7.20
N ILE A 116 5.32 -2.68 8.43
CA ILE A 116 5.77 -1.68 9.40
C ILE A 116 7.29 -1.74 9.40
N ILE A 117 7.92 -0.61 9.09
CA ILE A 117 9.37 -0.51 8.98
C ILE A 117 9.86 0.45 10.05
N THR A 118 10.76 -0.01 10.91
CA THR A 118 11.31 0.78 12.01
C THR A 118 12.81 0.94 11.78
N ASP A 119 13.26 2.20 11.64
CA ASP A 119 14.68 2.52 11.46
C ASP A 119 15.32 1.70 10.31
N GLY A 120 14.58 1.52 9.23
CA GLY A 120 15.04 0.81 8.03
C GLY A 120 14.91 -0.71 8.08
N VAL A 121 14.34 -1.26 9.14
CA VAL A 121 14.17 -2.71 9.33
C VAL A 121 12.68 -3.06 9.39
N ILE A 122 12.27 -4.12 8.69
CA ILE A 122 10.88 -4.58 8.73
C ILE A 122 10.59 -5.13 10.13
N GLU A 123 9.67 -4.47 10.82
CA GLU A 123 9.25 -4.85 12.18
C GLU A 123 8.09 -5.83 12.15
N HIS A 124 7.13 -5.63 11.24
CA HIS A 124 5.92 -6.44 11.15
C HIS A 124 5.35 -6.44 9.75
N VAL A 125 4.69 -7.53 9.37
CA VAL A 125 4.05 -7.69 8.06
C VAL A 125 2.61 -8.14 8.25
N PHE A 126 1.67 -7.49 7.56
CA PHE A 126 0.27 -7.91 7.46
C PHE A 126 0.07 -8.58 6.11
N TYR A 127 -0.26 -9.87 6.13
CA TYR A 127 -0.57 -10.63 4.91
C TYR A 127 -1.18 -11.98 5.27
N PRO A 128 -2.28 -12.41 4.62
CA PRO A 128 -3.10 -11.66 3.67
C PRO A 128 -3.93 -10.57 4.36
N ILE A 129 -4.53 -9.67 3.58
CA ILE A 129 -5.33 -8.56 4.08
C ILE A 129 -6.77 -8.69 3.59
N PHE A 130 -7.72 -8.73 4.52
CA PHE A 130 -9.14 -8.75 4.22
C PHE A 130 -9.96 -8.37 5.46
N PRO A 131 -10.94 -7.48 5.34
CA PRO A 131 -11.28 -6.68 4.16
C PRO A 131 -10.36 -5.44 4.02
N PRO A 132 -10.09 -4.97 2.80
CA PRO A 132 -9.15 -3.86 2.59
C PRO A 132 -9.58 -2.54 3.23
N ASP A 133 -10.87 -2.26 3.27
CA ASP A 133 -11.41 -1.02 3.83
C ASP A 133 -11.32 -0.96 5.37
N GLN A 134 -11.09 -2.08 6.04
CA GLN A 134 -10.89 -2.17 7.48
C GLN A 134 -9.42 -2.29 7.88
N HIS A 135 -8.54 -2.40 6.91
CA HIS A 135 -7.14 -2.72 7.17
C HIS A 135 -6.40 -1.57 7.87
N ALA A 136 -6.67 -0.32 7.52
CA ALA A 136 -6.02 0.82 8.18
C ALA A 136 -6.33 0.84 9.69
N GLN A 137 -7.55 0.46 10.07
CA GLN A 137 -7.93 0.33 11.48
C GLN A 137 -7.18 -0.82 12.16
N GLU A 138 -7.01 -1.93 11.45
CA GLU A 138 -6.21 -3.06 11.93
C GLU A 138 -4.77 -2.65 12.22
N VAL A 139 -4.17 -1.89 11.31
CA VAL A 139 -2.82 -1.36 11.48
C VAL A 139 -2.74 -0.43 12.69
N LEU A 140 -3.71 0.48 12.82
CA LEU A 140 -3.76 1.40 13.95
C LEU A 140 -3.88 0.66 15.28
N ASP A 141 -4.73 -0.35 15.35
CA ASP A 141 -4.91 -1.16 16.56
C ASP A 141 -3.61 -1.87 16.93
N TRP A 142 -2.90 -2.43 15.95
CA TRP A 142 -1.61 -3.06 16.19
C TRP A 142 -0.57 -2.07 16.73
N LEU A 143 -0.51 -0.88 16.14
CA LEU A 143 0.43 0.17 16.57
C LEU A 143 0.17 0.63 18.01
N ARG A 144 -1.10 0.73 18.40
CA ARG A 144 -1.49 1.11 19.75
C ARG A 144 -1.13 0.03 20.79
N ALA A 145 -1.07 -1.22 20.35
CA ALA A 145 -0.73 -2.37 21.21
C ALA A 145 0.77 -2.66 21.24
N ASN A 146 1.53 -2.10 20.35
CA ASN A 146 2.96 -2.35 20.18
C ASN A 146 3.76 -1.07 20.05
#